data_33999cb5aa5bb3d26603fc36764a1f21
#
_entry.id   33999cb5aa5bb3d26603fc36764a1f21
#
_cell.length_a   1.000
_cell.length_b   1.000
_cell.length_c   1.000
_cell.angle_alpha   90.00
_cell.angle_beta   90.00
_cell.angle_gamma   90.00
#
_symmetry.space_group_name_H-M   'P 1'
#
loop_
_entity.id
_entity.type
_entity.pdbx_description
1 polymer ?
#
loop_
_entity_poly.entity_id
_entity_poly.type
_entity_poly.pdbx_seq_one_letter_code
_entity_poly.pdbx_strand_id
1 'polypeptide(L)'
;MLNKAILNGRLTKAPELKQTNNGKSVCSFTIAVDRNRDREKTDFVPIVAWGKTAEFINQWFGKGDLITIVGRIEVRNYEDKNGNKRTAFEIVAEEVSFCGSKAETGTGARQNEQPARVQPAASFATGGADDFEEIPISDDLPF
;
A
#
# COMPACT_ATOMS: atom_id res chain seq x y z
N MET A 1 -20.05 -19.77 -3.36
CA MET A 1 -18.91 -19.42 -4.24
C MET A 1 -18.12 -18.30 -3.60
N LEU A 2 -16.78 -18.32 -3.71
CA LEU A 2 -15.88 -17.30 -3.20
C LEU A 2 -15.14 -16.65 -4.38
N ASN A 3 -15.15 -15.31 -4.44
CA ASN A 3 -14.38 -14.54 -5.41
C ASN A 3 -13.66 -13.40 -4.65
N LYS A 4 -12.42 -13.63 -4.28
CA LYS A 4 -11.56 -12.67 -3.56
C LYS A 4 -10.17 -12.65 -4.16
N ALA A 5 -9.64 -11.45 -4.34
CA ALA A 5 -8.27 -11.18 -4.72
C ALA A 5 -7.63 -10.29 -3.66
N ILE A 6 -6.45 -10.69 -3.19
CA ILE A 6 -5.67 -9.91 -2.22
C ILE A 6 -4.32 -9.65 -2.86
N LEU A 7 -4.00 -8.39 -3.08
CA LEU A 7 -2.80 -7.98 -3.79
C LEU A 7 -2.06 -6.88 -3.02
N ASN A 8 -0.76 -6.95 -3.08
CA ASN A 8 0.14 -5.91 -2.64
C ASN A 8 1.03 -5.52 -3.81
N GLY A 9 1.07 -4.23 -4.15
CA GLY A 9 1.83 -3.75 -5.30
C GLY A 9 2.03 -2.25 -5.29
N ARG A 10 2.78 -1.75 -6.26
CA ARG A 10 3.05 -0.31 -6.42
C ARG A 10 2.23 0.27 -7.55
N LEU A 11 1.68 1.47 -7.33
CA LEU A 11 0.99 2.21 -8.40
C LEU A 11 1.98 2.58 -9.52
N THR A 12 1.64 2.23 -10.74
CA THR A 12 2.46 2.57 -11.93
C THR A 12 2.26 4.01 -12.37
N LYS A 13 1.08 4.58 -12.08
CA LYS A 13 0.66 5.95 -12.38
C LYS A 13 -0.14 6.52 -11.22
N ALA A 14 -0.28 7.83 -11.17
CA ALA A 14 -1.23 8.47 -10.28
C ALA A 14 -2.66 7.98 -10.60
N PRO A 15 -3.48 7.68 -9.59
CA PRO A 15 -4.86 7.23 -9.80
C PRO A 15 -5.69 8.35 -10.43
N GLU A 16 -6.52 8.00 -11.40
CA GLU A 16 -7.41 8.94 -12.08
C GLU A 16 -8.82 8.81 -11.53
N LEU A 17 -9.27 9.83 -10.82
CA LEU A 17 -10.66 9.92 -10.34
C LEU A 17 -11.54 10.50 -11.44
N LYS A 18 -12.61 9.79 -11.77
CA LYS A 18 -13.66 10.22 -12.70
C LYS A 18 -15.02 10.12 -12.02
N GLN A 19 -15.95 10.90 -12.51
CA GLN A 19 -17.35 10.75 -12.12
C GLN A 19 -18.14 10.15 -13.27
N THR A 20 -18.98 9.17 -12.95
CA THR A 20 -19.94 8.60 -13.89
C THR A 20 -21.12 9.53 -14.09
N ASN A 21 -21.90 9.34 -15.17
CA ASN A 21 -23.13 10.12 -15.44
C ASN A 21 -24.14 10.09 -14.27
N ASN A 22 -24.06 9.07 -13.42
CA ASN A 22 -24.91 8.91 -12.23
C ASN A 22 -24.31 9.56 -10.97
N GLY A 23 -23.23 10.33 -11.10
CA GLY A 23 -22.57 11.02 -9.98
C GLY A 23 -21.73 10.11 -9.07
N LYS A 24 -21.47 8.86 -9.46
CA LYS A 24 -20.61 7.96 -8.69
C LYS A 24 -19.16 8.18 -9.04
N SER A 25 -18.31 8.31 -8.03
CA SER A 25 -16.86 8.38 -8.19
C SER A 25 -16.33 7.01 -8.62
N VAL A 26 -15.45 6.99 -9.62
CA VAL A 26 -14.72 5.81 -10.07
C VAL A 26 -13.26 6.17 -10.25
N CYS A 27 -12.38 5.31 -9.80
CA CYS A 27 -10.93 5.46 -9.94
C CYS A 27 -10.35 4.23 -10.62
N SER A 28 -9.60 4.43 -11.70
CA SER A 28 -8.92 3.37 -12.42
C SER A 28 -7.42 3.59 -12.37
N PHE A 29 -6.68 2.55 -12.03
CA PHE A 29 -5.22 2.58 -11.99
C PHE A 29 -4.65 1.17 -12.18
N THR A 30 -3.35 1.08 -12.34
CA THR A 30 -2.64 -0.20 -12.51
C THR A 30 -1.59 -0.32 -11.41
N ILE A 31 -1.52 -1.48 -10.80
CA ILE A 31 -0.46 -1.81 -9.85
C ILE A 31 0.54 -2.79 -10.46
N ALA A 32 1.79 -2.62 -10.10
CA ALA A 32 2.88 -3.53 -10.40
C ALA A 32 3.06 -4.49 -9.23
N VAL A 33 2.93 -5.78 -9.49
CA VAL A 33 3.05 -6.86 -8.51
C VAL A 33 4.18 -7.78 -8.92
N ASP A 34 5.21 -7.89 -8.09
CA ASP A 34 6.34 -8.76 -8.36
C ASP A 34 5.98 -10.22 -8.10
N ARG A 35 6.48 -11.11 -8.94
CA ARG A 35 6.26 -12.55 -8.76
C ARG A 35 7.14 -13.09 -7.65
N ASN A 36 6.55 -13.85 -6.72
CA ASN A 36 7.27 -14.38 -5.55
C ASN A 36 8.46 -15.30 -5.89
N ARG A 37 8.38 -16.03 -7.01
CA ARG A 37 9.45 -16.96 -7.43
C ARG A 37 10.38 -16.40 -8.48
N ASP A 38 9.96 -15.39 -9.20
CA ASP A 38 10.69 -14.78 -10.31
C ASP A 38 10.62 -13.26 -10.16
N ARG A 39 11.48 -12.72 -9.30
CA ARG A 39 11.52 -11.29 -8.97
C ARG A 39 11.92 -10.38 -10.14
N GLU A 40 12.39 -10.95 -11.23
CA GLU A 40 12.68 -10.21 -12.45
C GLU A 40 11.42 -9.94 -13.28
N LYS A 41 10.30 -10.64 -12.97
CA LYS A 41 9.02 -10.48 -13.65
C LYS A 41 8.00 -9.80 -12.77
N THR A 42 7.42 -8.76 -13.31
CA THR A 42 6.37 -7.98 -12.68
C THR A 42 5.08 -8.12 -13.49
N ASP A 43 3.98 -8.39 -12.80
CA ASP A 43 2.65 -8.41 -13.39
C ASP A 43 1.97 -7.06 -13.19
N PHE A 44 1.37 -6.54 -14.26
CA PHE A 44 0.62 -5.28 -14.22
C PHE A 44 -0.87 -5.59 -14.15
N VAL A 45 -1.46 -5.28 -13.00
CA VAL A 45 -2.84 -5.64 -12.71
C VAL A 45 -3.71 -4.39 -12.74
N PRO A 46 -4.75 -4.35 -13.61
CA PRO A 46 -5.70 -3.24 -13.65
C PRO A 46 -6.66 -3.32 -12.47
N ILE A 47 -6.82 -2.19 -11.79
CA ILE A 47 -7.68 -2.05 -10.61
C ILE A 47 -8.71 -0.97 -10.87
N VAL A 48 -9.93 -1.22 -10.44
CA VAL A 48 -11.04 -0.26 -10.45
C VAL A 48 -11.60 -0.13 -9.04
N ALA A 49 -11.75 1.09 -8.57
CA ALA A 49 -12.36 1.40 -7.29
C ALA A 49 -13.58 2.29 -7.48
N TRP A 50 -14.57 2.17 -6.61
CA TRP A 50 -15.84 2.90 -6.69
C TRP A 50 -16.13 3.68 -5.41
N GLY A 51 -16.86 4.78 -5.55
CA GLY A 51 -17.38 5.57 -4.44
C GLY A 51 -16.30 6.09 -3.50
N LYS A 52 -16.50 5.91 -2.20
CA LYS A 52 -15.58 6.38 -1.15
C LYS A 52 -14.19 5.77 -1.24
N THR A 53 -14.08 4.52 -1.67
CA THR A 53 -12.78 3.84 -1.89
C THR A 53 -12.01 4.51 -3.01
N ALA A 54 -12.67 4.91 -4.10
CA ALA A 54 -12.07 5.65 -5.20
C ALA A 54 -11.53 7.02 -4.76
N GLU A 55 -12.32 7.75 -3.98
CA GLU A 55 -11.94 9.06 -3.43
C GLU A 55 -10.75 8.94 -2.47
N PHE A 56 -10.78 7.94 -1.59
CA PHE A 56 -9.70 7.65 -0.67
C PHE A 56 -8.39 7.35 -1.40
N ILE A 57 -8.41 6.49 -2.43
CA ILE A 57 -7.22 6.17 -3.21
C ILE A 57 -6.66 7.41 -3.89
N ASN A 58 -7.52 8.21 -4.53
CA ASN A 58 -7.09 9.42 -5.21
C ASN A 58 -6.50 10.48 -4.27
N GLN A 59 -6.99 10.55 -3.04
CA GLN A 59 -6.53 11.52 -2.04
C GLN A 59 -5.19 11.14 -1.42
N TRP A 60 -4.95 9.84 -1.18
CA TRP A 60 -3.85 9.38 -0.34
C TRP A 60 -2.74 8.63 -1.05
N PHE A 61 -2.97 8.17 -2.29
CA PHE A 61 -2.00 7.41 -3.05
C PHE A 61 -1.58 8.12 -4.33
N GLY A 62 -0.30 8.04 -4.64
CA GLY A 62 0.31 8.58 -5.83
C GLY A 62 1.09 7.52 -6.63
N LYS A 63 1.72 7.95 -7.71
CA LYS A 63 2.60 7.09 -8.51
C LYS A 63 3.75 6.55 -7.65
N GLY A 64 3.94 5.24 -7.66
CA GLY A 64 5.02 4.56 -6.95
C GLY A 64 4.70 4.15 -5.53
N ASP A 65 3.56 4.60 -4.97
CA ASP A 65 3.16 4.23 -3.62
C ASP A 65 2.79 2.76 -3.51
N LEU A 66 3.11 2.16 -2.38
CA LEU A 66 2.78 0.77 -2.07
C LEU A 66 1.37 0.71 -1.50
N ILE A 67 0.53 -0.15 -2.07
CA ILE A 67 -0.87 -0.30 -1.73
C ILE A 67 -1.24 -1.77 -1.54
N THR A 68 -2.02 -2.06 -0.51
CA THR A 68 -2.66 -3.37 -0.34
C THR A 68 -4.13 -3.25 -0.72
N ILE A 69 -4.58 -4.13 -1.58
CA ILE A 69 -5.95 -4.16 -2.12
C ILE A 69 -6.57 -5.50 -1.80
N VAL A 70 -7.75 -5.46 -1.23
CA VAL A 70 -8.67 -6.60 -1.14
C VAL A 70 -9.86 -6.31 -2.03
N GLY A 71 -10.16 -7.20 -2.94
CA GLY A 71 -11.25 -7.00 -3.90
C GLY A 71 -11.73 -8.31 -4.51
N ARG A 72 -12.44 -8.20 -5.61
CA ARG A 72 -12.93 -9.32 -6.40
C ARG A 72 -12.51 -9.18 -7.85
N ILE A 73 -12.44 -10.30 -8.54
CA ILE A 73 -12.14 -10.35 -9.97
C ILE A 73 -13.42 -10.14 -10.75
N GLU A 74 -13.40 -9.20 -11.70
CA GLU A 74 -14.47 -9.03 -12.68
C GLU A 74 -13.92 -9.21 -14.09
N VAL A 75 -14.68 -9.89 -14.91
CA VAL A 75 -14.37 -10.13 -16.32
C VAL A 75 -15.44 -9.45 -17.15
N ARG A 76 -15.01 -8.55 -18.01
CA ARG A 76 -15.89 -7.78 -18.90
C ARG A 76 -15.55 -8.07 -20.35
N ASN A 77 -16.57 -8.46 -21.11
CA ASN A 77 -16.44 -8.59 -22.56
C ASN A 77 -16.76 -7.25 -23.24
N TYR A 78 -15.89 -6.81 -24.12
CA TYR A 78 -16.08 -5.60 -24.90
C TYR A 78 -15.68 -5.82 -26.37
N GLU A 79 -16.21 -5.00 -27.24
CA GLU A 79 -15.81 -4.95 -28.64
C GLU A 79 -14.73 -3.88 -28.86
N ASP A 80 -13.64 -4.28 -29.50
CA ASP A 80 -12.59 -3.38 -29.94
C ASP A 80 -13.08 -2.51 -31.13
N LYS A 81 -12.40 -1.41 -31.41
CA LYS A 81 -12.70 -0.51 -32.54
C LYS A 81 -12.74 -1.21 -33.90
N ASN A 82 -12.14 -2.40 -33.98
CA ASN A 82 -12.13 -3.25 -35.17
C ASN A 82 -13.25 -4.29 -35.20
N GLY A 83 -14.20 -4.27 -34.23
CA GLY A 83 -15.30 -5.24 -34.13
C GLY A 83 -14.90 -6.58 -33.52
N ASN A 84 -13.69 -6.73 -33.00
CA ASN A 84 -13.24 -7.96 -32.35
C ASN A 84 -13.73 -8.03 -30.90
N LYS A 85 -14.31 -9.15 -30.49
CA LYS A 85 -14.68 -9.43 -29.11
C LYS A 85 -13.42 -9.63 -28.28
N ARG A 86 -13.23 -8.81 -27.27
CA ARG A 86 -12.15 -8.91 -26.30
C ARG A 86 -12.68 -9.05 -24.89
N THR A 87 -11.89 -9.68 -24.05
CA THR A 87 -12.18 -9.86 -22.63
C THR A 87 -11.21 -9.01 -21.83
N ALA A 88 -11.74 -8.09 -21.04
CA ALA A 88 -10.98 -7.34 -20.06
C ALA A 88 -11.12 -8.02 -18.68
N PHE A 89 -10.00 -8.15 -18.03
CA PHE A 89 -9.88 -8.65 -16.67
C PHE A 89 -9.55 -7.46 -15.77
N GLU A 90 -10.34 -7.25 -14.74
CA GLU A 90 -10.17 -6.14 -13.81
C GLU A 90 -10.39 -6.62 -12.37
N ILE A 91 -9.71 -6.00 -11.41
CA ILE A 91 -9.97 -6.23 -9.99
C ILE A 91 -10.73 -5.03 -9.45
N VAL A 92 -11.91 -5.28 -8.91
CA VAL A 92 -12.70 -4.26 -8.23
C VAL A 92 -12.28 -4.21 -6.77
N ALA A 93 -11.65 -3.10 -6.37
CA ALA A 93 -11.20 -2.89 -5.01
C ALA A 93 -12.40 -2.66 -4.07
N GLU A 94 -12.48 -3.45 -3.02
CA GLU A 94 -13.47 -3.33 -1.94
C GLU A 94 -12.85 -2.64 -0.73
N GLU A 95 -11.66 -3.07 -0.34
CA GLU A 95 -10.89 -2.51 0.76
C GLU A 95 -9.47 -2.15 0.30
N VAL A 96 -8.95 -1.08 0.87
CA VAL A 96 -7.61 -0.59 0.56
C VAL A 96 -6.91 -0.22 1.85
N SER A 97 -5.65 -0.61 1.97
CA SER A 97 -4.82 -0.32 3.13
C SER A 97 -3.44 0.19 2.72
N PHE A 98 -2.88 1.03 3.56
CA PHE A 98 -1.48 1.41 3.45
C PHE A 98 -0.60 0.21 3.79
N CYS A 99 0.47 0.05 3.04
CA CYS A 99 1.47 -0.97 3.29
C CYS A 99 2.84 -0.30 3.37
N GLY A 100 3.55 -0.55 4.46
CA GLY A 100 4.86 0.03 4.69
C GLY A 100 4.86 1.35 5.47
N SER A 101 6.06 1.80 5.83
CA SER A 101 6.26 3.08 6.49
C SER A 101 6.17 4.24 5.48
N LYS A 102 5.90 5.43 5.98
CA LYS A 102 5.84 6.66 5.17
C LYS A 102 7.11 6.93 4.35
N ALA A 103 8.23 6.32 4.73
CA ALA A 103 9.50 6.38 4.00
C ALA A 103 9.55 5.46 2.77
N GLU A 104 8.72 4.42 2.72
CA GLU A 104 8.66 3.45 1.62
C GLU A 104 7.60 3.82 0.57
N THR A 105 6.66 4.69 0.91
CA THR A 105 5.59 5.14 0.01
C THR A 105 5.97 6.33 -0.87
N GLY A 106 7.23 6.59 -1.14
CA GLY A 106 7.69 7.53 -2.19
C GLY A 106 7.18 8.98 -2.14
N THR A 107 6.26 9.33 -1.26
CA THR A 107 5.77 10.69 -1.02
C THR A 107 6.63 11.41 0.02
N GLY A 108 7.94 11.38 -0.16
CA GLY A 108 8.85 12.30 0.50
C GLY A 108 8.65 13.68 -0.09
N ALA A 109 7.71 14.46 0.42
CA ALA A 109 7.81 15.90 0.29
C ALA A 109 9.22 16.28 0.77
N ARG A 110 10.05 16.79 -0.12
CA ARG A 110 11.32 17.44 0.21
C ARG A 110 10.98 18.61 1.15
N GLN A 111 10.91 18.33 2.44
CA GLN A 111 11.06 19.39 3.43
C GLN A 111 12.53 19.78 3.37
N ASN A 112 12.70 21.02 2.93
CA ASN A 112 13.91 21.79 2.97
C ASN A 112 14.63 21.53 4.30
N GLU A 113 15.73 20.77 4.27
CA GLU A 113 16.61 20.63 5.41
C GLU A 113 17.30 21.97 5.65
N GLN A 114 16.75 22.75 6.55
CA GLN A 114 17.52 23.73 7.26
C GLN A 114 18.54 22.97 8.11
N PRO A 115 19.83 23.25 8.03
CA PRO A 115 20.82 22.57 8.84
C PRO A 115 20.53 22.84 10.31
N ALA A 116 20.08 21.83 11.02
CA ALA A 116 19.90 21.90 12.46
C ALA A 116 21.25 22.15 13.11
N ARG A 117 21.33 23.28 13.79
CA ARG A 117 22.42 23.66 14.68
C ARG A 117 22.70 22.50 15.63
N VAL A 118 23.92 21.97 15.55
CA VAL A 118 24.42 20.94 16.45
C VAL A 118 24.40 21.52 17.86
N GLN A 119 23.48 21.08 18.70
CA GLN A 119 23.60 21.27 20.14
C GLN A 119 24.55 20.18 20.66
N PRO A 120 25.49 20.53 21.56
CA PRO A 120 26.41 19.55 22.12
C PRO A 120 25.64 18.52 22.94
N ALA A 121 25.95 17.26 22.74
CA ALA A 121 25.39 16.13 23.43
C ALA A 121 25.55 16.31 24.95
N ALA A 122 24.43 16.27 25.67
CA ALA A 122 24.48 16.09 27.11
C ALA A 122 25.09 14.73 27.41
N SER A 123 26.19 14.74 28.16
CA SER A 123 26.84 13.54 28.66
C SER A 123 25.90 12.75 29.55
N PHE A 124 25.51 11.56 29.09
CA PHE A 124 24.84 10.61 29.97
C PHE A 124 25.86 10.15 31.01
N ALA A 125 25.58 10.45 32.27
CA ALA A 125 26.32 9.95 33.39
C ALA A 125 26.27 8.41 33.37
N THR A 126 27.44 7.80 33.44
CA THR A 126 27.63 6.36 33.57
C THR A 126 26.99 5.93 34.89
N GLY A 127 25.79 5.34 34.85
CA GLY A 127 25.22 4.63 35.97
C GLY A 127 26.09 3.41 36.26
N GLY A 128 26.58 3.33 37.50
CA GLY A 128 27.42 2.22 37.92
C GLY A 128 26.67 0.88 37.84
N ALA A 129 27.42 -0.17 37.58
CA ALA A 129 26.95 -1.55 37.42
C ALA A 129 26.42 -2.22 38.72
N ASP A 130 26.20 -1.44 39.78
CA ASP A 130 25.87 -1.97 41.11
C ASP A 130 24.37 -1.97 41.45
N ASP A 131 23.50 -1.59 40.53
CA ASP A 131 22.04 -1.55 40.75
C ASP A 131 21.24 -2.67 40.06
N PHE A 132 21.92 -3.78 39.71
CA PHE A 132 21.21 -5.00 39.30
C PHE A 132 20.97 -5.90 40.50
N GLU A 133 19.81 -5.73 41.11
CA GLU A 133 19.29 -6.69 42.10
C GLU A 133 18.83 -7.94 41.33
N GLU A 134 19.55 -9.07 41.53
CA GLU A 134 19.13 -10.38 41.02
C GLU A 134 17.82 -10.77 41.68
N ILE A 135 16.73 -10.84 40.94
CA ILE A 135 15.47 -11.41 41.39
C ILE A 135 15.66 -12.93 41.46
N PRO A 136 15.57 -13.56 42.64
CA PRO A 136 15.66 -15.01 42.75
C PRO A 136 14.49 -15.65 42.00
N ILE A 137 14.82 -16.47 41.02
CA ILE A 137 13.83 -17.31 40.32
C ILE A 137 13.33 -18.32 41.33
N SER A 138 12.18 -18.07 41.93
CA SER A 138 11.48 -19.09 42.72
C SER A 138 10.95 -20.16 41.75
N ASP A 139 11.30 -21.40 42.07
CA ASP A 139 11.02 -22.61 41.31
C ASP A 139 9.54 -23.05 41.36
N ASP A 140 8.63 -22.09 41.55
CA ASP A 140 7.18 -22.32 41.60
C ASP A 140 6.52 -21.86 40.27
N LEU A 141 6.83 -22.54 39.19
CA LEU A 141 6.01 -22.50 37.98
C LEU A 141 4.95 -23.61 38.09
N PRO A 142 3.66 -23.27 38.08
CA PRO A 142 2.59 -24.27 38.11
C PRO A 142 2.37 -24.85 36.71
N PHE A 143 3.12 -25.85 36.38
CA PHE A 143 2.83 -26.75 35.27
C PHE A 143 2.78 -28.19 35.77
#